data_39629176825a46089c046b0152c9ed98
#
_entry.id   39629176825a46089c046b0152c9ed98
#
_cell.length_a   1.000
_cell.length_b   1.000
_cell.length_c   1.000
_cell.angle_alpha   90.00
_cell.angle_beta   90.00
_cell.angle_gamma   90.00
#
_symmetry.space_group_name_H-M   'P 1'
#
loop_
_entity.id
_entity.type
_entity.pdbx_description
1 polymer ?
#
loop_
_entity_poly.entity_id
_entity_poly.type
_entity_poly.pdbx_seq_one_letter_code
_entity_poly.pdbx_strand_id
1 'polypeptide(L)'
;VAELRSAYLITGTDRPKVTRALRRLRDRVGQEATEHLSANEASGEDAAAACNALGLFTVERRLVVVEDVESWKTADVKAVDEYLKGPAPTTVLALVGPGVKRDSALAKAVAKAGEVLVYDLPTRGRGNKADLPKWVEQQFHERGIQVDHDAARALVELVGEDAQELATEVDK
;
A
#
# COMPACT_ATOMS: atom_id res chain seq x y z
N VAL A 1 11.12 -16.79 5.33
CA VAL A 1 9.94 -15.95 5.02
C VAL A 1 9.89 -14.85 6.05
N ALA A 2 9.93 -13.57 5.62
CA ALA A 2 9.90 -12.44 6.55
C ALA A 2 8.61 -12.48 7.39
N GLU A 3 8.75 -12.24 8.70
CA GLU A 3 7.63 -12.24 9.63
C GLU A 3 6.67 -11.08 9.33
N LEU A 4 5.35 -11.35 9.40
CA LEU A 4 4.34 -10.31 9.22
C LEU A 4 4.38 -9.32 10.39
N ARG A 5 4.42 -8.03 10.10
CA ARG A 5 4.28 -6.98 11.09
C ARG A 5 2.81 -6.84 11.53
N SER A 6 2.60 -6.19 12.68
CA SER A 6 1.25 -5.94 13.19
C SER A 6 0.46 -4.94 12.35
N ALA A 7 1.15 -4.03 11.66
CA ALA A 7 0.50 -3.04 10.80
C ALA A 7 1.32 -2.72 9.55
N TYR A 8 0.62 -2.34 8.49
CA TYR A 8 1.19 -1.81 7.25
C TYR A 8 0.42 -0.57 6.82
N LEU A 9 1.13 0.45 6.37
CA LEU A 9 0.56 1.54 5.60
C LEU A 9 1.08 1.42 4.18
N ILE A 10 0.16 1.27 3.22
CA ILE A 10 0.49 1.18 1.80
C ILE A 10 0.02 2.47 1.14
N THR A 11 0.96 3.26 0.67
CA THR A 11 0.71 4.59 0.09
C THR A 11 1.52 4.79 -1.19
N GLY A 12 1.24 5.85 -1.90
CA GLY A 12 1.95 6.27 -3.11
C GLY A 12 1.07 6.34 -4.34
N THR A 13 1.60 6.95 -5.38
CA THR A 13 0.88 7.25 -6.62
C THR A 13 0.91 6.10 -7.64
N ASP A 14 1.80 5.11 -7.46
CA ASP A 14 1.87 3.89 -8.30
C ASP A 14 0.77 2.90 -7.88
N ARG A 15 -0.44 3.09 -8.40
CA ARG A 15 -1.60 2.26 -8.07
C ARG A 15 -1.41 0.76 -8.32
N PRO A 16 -0.83 0.31 -9.43
CA PRO A 16 -0.54 -1.11 -9.64
C PRO A 16 0.32 -1.72 -8.54
N LYS A 17 1.37 -1.02 -8.09
CA LYS A 17 2.22 -1.51 -6.98
C LYS A 17 1.50 -1.53 -5.64
N VAL A 18 0.69 -0.51 -5.34
CA VAL A 18 -0.16 -0.46 -4.13
C VAL A 18 -1.10 -1.66 -4.11
N THR A 19 -1.82 -1.92 -5.21
CA THR A 19 -2.74 -3.07 -5.34
C THR A 19 -2.00 -4.40 -5.18
N ARG A 20 -0.82 -4.53 -5.79
CA ARG A 20 0.00 -5.75 -5.70
C ARG A 20 0.51 -5.98 -4.27
N ALA A 21 0.93 -4.94 -3.57
CA ALA A 21 1.36 -5.04 -2.17
C ALA A 21 0.23 -5.53 -1.26
N LEU A 22 -0.99 -4.98 -1.43
CA LEU A 22 -2.16 -5.42 -0.70
C LEU A 22 -2.51 -6.88 -1.01
N ARG A 23 -2.48 -7.27 -2.29
CA ARG A 23 -2.71 -8.66 -2.70
C ARG A 23 -1.72 -9.62 -2.04
N ARG A 24 -0.42 -9.29 -2.00
CA ARG A 24 0.60 -10.10 -1.32
C ARG A 24 0.33 -10.30 0.17
N LEU A 25 -0.14 -9.27 0.87
CA LEU A 25 -0.55 -9.41 2.28
C LEU A 25 -1.74 -10.35 2.42
N ARG A 26 -2.73 -10.20 1.56
CA ARG A 26 -3.94 -11.03 1.53
C ARG A 26 -3.63 -12.50 1.24
N ASP A 27 -2.75 -12.76 0.28
CA ASP A 27 -2.31 -14.11 -0.08
C ASP A 27 -1.55 -14.80 1.06
N ARG A 28 -0.85 -14.03 1.91
CA ARG A 28 -0.12 -14.56 3.07
C ARG A 28 -1.01 -14.90 4.26
N VAL A 29 -2.13 -14.23 4.43
CA VAL A 29 -3.07 -14.45 5.55
C VAL A 29 -4.23 -15.35 5.14
N GLY A 30 -4.65 -15.28 3.89
CA GLY A 30 -5.81 -15.98 3.33
C GLY A 30 -7.01 -15.05 3.14
N GLN A 31 -7.73 -15.28 2.06
CA GLN A 31 -8.88 -14.41 1.69
C GLN A 31 -10.03 -14.52 2.70
N GLU A 32 -10.28 -15.73 3.21
CA GLU A 32 -11.36 -15.98 4.18
C GLU A 32 -11.09 -15.35 5.55
N ALA A 33 -9.81 -15.05 5.85
CA ALA A 33 -9.37 -14.37 7.06
C ALA A 33 -9.19 -12.85 6.87
N THR A 34 -9.67 -12.30 5.75
CA THR A 34 -9.54 -10.88 5.41
C THR A 34 -10.87 -10.16 5.55
N GLU A 35 -10.90 -9.11 6.37
CA GLU A 35 -12.02 -8.18 6.52
C GLU A 35 -11.67 -6.86 5.82
N HIS A 36 -12.63 -6.29 5.07
CA HIS A 36 -12.46 -5.05 4.33
C HIS A 36 -13.35 -3.94 4.88
N LEU A 37 -12.76 -2.80 5.13
CA LEU A 37 -13.42 -1.57 5.55
C LEU A 37 -13.03 -0.43 4.60
N SER A 38 -13.91 0.55 4.45
CA SER A 38 -13.61 1.83 3.81
C SER A 38 -13.58 2.93 4.86
N ALA A 39 -12.55 3.74 4.87
CA ALA A 39 -12.42 4.89 5.78
C ALA A 39 -13.46 5.99 5.51
N ASN A 40 -14.17 5.93 4.39
CA ASN A 40 -15.32 6.79 4.10
C ASN A 40 -16.57 6.42 4.93
N GLU A 41 -16.66 5.18 5.42
CA GLU A 41 -17.80 4.64 6.16
C GLU A 41 -17.41 4.21 7.58
N ALA A 42 -16.17 3.80 7.80
CA ALA A 42 -15.64 3.32 9.06
C ALA A 42 -14.65 4.32 9.67
N SER A 43 -14.82 4.60 10.95
CA SER A 43 -13.89 5.42 11.73
C SER A 43 -12.61 4.67 12.11
N GLY A 44 -11.62 5.37 12.64
CA GLY A 44 -10.44 4.75 13.23
C GLY A 44 -10.77 3.86 14.43
N GLU A 45 -11.83 4.19 15.20
CA GLU A 45 -12.34 3.35 16.29
C GLU A 45 -12.96 2.06 15.77
N ASP A 46 -13.73 2.11 14.66
CA ASP A 46 -14.28 0.93 14.01
C ASP A 46 -13.17 -0.01 13.50
N ALA A 47 -12.12 0.55 12.91
CA ALA A 47 -10.96 -0.21 12.48
C ALA A 47 -10.24 -0.89 13.66
N ALA A 48 -10.04 -0.18 14.77
CA ALA A 48 -9.47 -0.73 15.99
C ALA A 48 -10.37 -1.82 16.60
N ALA A 49 -11.67 -1.61 16.61
CA ALA A 49 -12.65 -2.60 17.08
C ALA A 49 -12.63 -3.87 16.21
N ALA A 50 -12.59 -3.73 14.88
CA ALA A 50 -12.46 -4.85 13.96
C ALA A 50 -11.17 -5.66 14.21
N CYS A 51 -10.04 -4.96 14.47
CA CYS A 51 -8.79 -5.62 14.81
C CYS A 51 -8.83 -6.38 16.13
N ASN A 52 -9.55 -5.87 17.13
CA ASN A 52 -9.71 -6.49 18.44
C ASN A 52 -10.83 -7.54 18.50
N ALA A 53 -11.69 -7.61 17.50
CA ALA A 53 -12.77 -8.60 17.45
C ALA A 53 -12.20 -10.02 17.44
N LEU A 54 -12.72 -10.86 18.35
CA LEU A 54 -12.41 -12.29 18.32
C LEU A 54 -13.10 -12.90 17.11
N GLY A 55 -12.33 -13.49 16.21
CA GLY A 55 -12.86 -14.21 15.06
C GLY A 55 -13.75 -15.39 15.52
N LEU A 56 -14.89 -15.59 14.87
CA LEU A 56 -15.76 -16.74 15.09
C LEU A 56 -15.08 -18.07 14.71
N PHE A 57 -14.01 -17.99 13.93
CA PHE A 57 -13.21 -19.13 13.51
C PHE A 57 -11.80 -19.00 14.09
N THR A 58 -11.24 -20.09 14.56
CA THR A 58 -9.85 -20.19 15.02
C THR A 58 -8.88 -20.10 13.83
N VAL A 59 -8.78 -18.94 13.22
CA VAL A 59 -7.72 -18.64 12.24
C VAL A 59 -6.49 -18.17 13.00
N GLU A 60 -5.35 -18.70 12.64
CA GLU A 60 -4.07 -18.34 13.27
C GLU A 60 -3.73 -16.86 13.09
N ARG A 61 -4.16 -16.25 11.99
CA ARG A 61 -3.99 -14.82 11.68
C ARG A 61 -5.17 -14.26 10.90
N ARG A 62 -5.45 -12.97 11.13
CA ARG A 62 -6.48 -12.19 10.43
C ARG A 62 -5.84 -10.97 9.79
N LEU A 63 -6.44 -10.51 8.69
CA LEU A 63 -6.09 -9.26 8.04
C LEU A 63 -7.31 -8.33 8.05
N VAL A 64 -7.15 -7.16 8.63
CA VAL A 64 -8.13 -6.06 8.50
C VAL A 64 -7.55 -5.04 7.53
N VAL A 65 -8.23 -4.84 6.42
CA VAL A 65 -7.86 -3.87 5.39
C VAL A 65 -8.78 -2.66 5.51
N VAL A 66 -8.20 -1.48 5.60
CA VAL A 66 -8.95 -0.21 5.55
C VAL A 66 -8.44 0.59 4.37
N GLU A 67 -9.30 0.82 3.41
CA GLU A 67 -9.00 1.62 2.21
C GLU A 67 -9.43 3.08 2.39
N ASP A 68 -8.91 3.98 1.56
CA ASP A 68 -9.20 5.42 1.54
C ASP A 68 -8.87 6.16 2.86
N VAL A 69 -7.82 5.71 3.57
CA VAL A 69 -7.48 6.27 4.89
C VAL A 69 -7.02 7.74 4.85
N GLU A 70 -6.78 8.31 3.69
CA GLU A 70 -6.60 9.74 3.50
C GLU A 70 -7.84 10.58 3.84
N SER A 71 -9.04 9.95 3.87
CA SER A 71 -10.28 10.60 4.29
C SER A 71 -10.43 10.73 5.82
N TRP A 72 -9.62 9.97 6.57
CA TRP A 72 -9.66 10.01 8.02
C TRP A 72 -9.26 11.35 8.62
N LYS A 73 -9.94 11.71 9.70
CA LYS A 73 -9.67 12.91 10.48
C LYS A 73 -8.69 12.62 11.62
N THR A 74 -8.26 13.66 12.29
CA THR A 74 -7.32 13.56 13.43
C THR A 74 -7.80 12.58 14.51
N ALA A 75 -9.10 12.51 14.78
CA ALA A 75 -9.67 11.59 15.76
C ALA A 75 -9.47 10.12 15.37
N ASP A 76 -9.66 9.81 14.08
CA ASP A 76 -9.50 8.46 13.55
C ASP A 76 -8.03 8.02 13.62
N VAL A 77 -7.12 8.91 13.23
CA VAL A 77 -5.68 8.66 13.31
C VAL A 77 -5.25 8.43 14.77
N LYS A 78 -5.83 9.18 15.70
CA LYS A 78 -5.57 9.01 17.16
C LYS A 78 -6.04 7.64 17.66
N ALA A 79 -7.23 7.19 17.27
CA ALA A 79 -7.77 5.89 17.66
C ALA A 79 -6.88 4.74 17.17
N VAL A 80 -6.38 4.83 15.92
CA VAL A 80 -5.45 3.85 15.37
C VAL A 80 -4.07 3.92 16.05
N ASP A 81 -3.53 5.11 16.33
CA ASP A 81 -2.26 5.26 17.08
C ASP A 81 -2.37 4.63 18.48
N GLU A 82 -3.51 4.78 19.15
CA GLU A 82 -3.77 4.14 20.45
C GLU A 82 -3.82 2.61 20.32
N TYR A 83 -4.54 2.08 19.34
CA TYR A 83 -4.57 0.64 19.06
C TYR A 83 -3.18 0.07 18.80
N LEU A 84 -2.34 0.78 18.05
CA LEU A 84 -0.99 0.35 17.68
C LEU A 84 0.01 0.33 18.84
N LYS A 85 -0.32 0.88 20.00
CA LYS A 85 0.49 0.73 21.21
C LYS A 85 0.42 -0.67 21.81
N GLY A 86 -0.65 -1.41 21.56
CA GLY A 86 -0.84 -2.78 21.98
C GLY A 86 -1.70 -3.56 20.98
N PRO A 87 -1.20 -3.79 19.75
CA PRO A 87 -1.98 -4.41 18.70
C PRO A 87 -2.28 -5.87 19.02
N ALA A 88 -3.46 -6.33 18.59
CA ALA A 88 -3.86 -7.72 18.73
C ALA A 88 -2.83 -8.65 18.02
N PRO A 89 -2.28 -9.66 18.71
CA PRO A 89 -1.13 -10.43 18.20
C PRO A 89 -1.46 -11.28 16.98
N THR A 90 -2.73 -11.62 16.78
CA THR A 90 -3.20 -12.45 15.67
C THR A 90 -3.77 -11.63 14.51
N THR A 91 -3.82 -10.31 14.63
CA THR A 91 -4.39 -9.44 13.60
C THR A 91 -3.31 -8.57 12.95
N VAL A 92 -3.33 -8.52 11.63
CA VAL A 92 -2.55 -7.59 10.82
C VAL A 92 -3.48 -6.49 10.34
N LEU A 93 -3.13 -5.24 10.60
CA LEU A 93 -3.85 -4.07 10.09
C LEU A 93 -3.16 -3.54 8.84
N ALA A 94 -3.86 -3.53 7.71
CA ALA A 94 -3.38 -2.94 6.46
C ALA A 94 -4.18 -1.68 6.14
N LEU A 95 -3.53 -0.55 6.20
CA LEU A 95 -4.07 0.76 5.84
C LEU A 95 -3.64 1.13 4.43
N VAL A 96 -4.59 1.45 3.57
CA VAL A 96 -4.34 1.80 2.17
C VAL A 96 -4.85 3.21 1.90
N GLY A 97 -3.94 4.08 1.52
CA GLY A 97 -4.27 5.47 1.21
C GLY A 97 -3.23 6.09 0.28
N PRO A 98 -3.49 6.07 -1.05
CA PRO A 98 -2.52 6.59 -2.02
C PRO A 98 -2.12 8.05 -1.80
N GLY A 99 -2.98 8.85 -1.18
CA GLY A 99 -2.74 10.25 -0.85
C GLY A 99 -2.06 10.51 0.49
N VAL A 100 -1.82 9.48 1.30
CA VAL A 100 -1.19 9.64 2.62
C VAL A 100 0.30 9.96 2.49
N LYS A 101 0.72 11.06 3.10
CA LYS A 101 2.13 11.50 3.08
C LYS A 101 2.99 10.69 4.06
N ARG A 102 4.26 10.49 3.70
CA ARG A 102 5.25 9.77 4.51
C ARG A 102 5.47 10.38 5.91
N ASP A 103 5.34 11.69 6.04
CA ASP A 103 5.55 12.44 7.27
C ASP A 103 4.25 12.69 8.06
N SER A 104 3.13 12.14 7.59
CA SER A 104 1.84 12.26 8.26
C SER A 104 1.84 11.60 9.64
N ALA A 105 0.91 12.03 10.50
CA ALA A 105 0.72 11.41 11.81
C ALA A 105 0.41 9.92 11.72
N LEU A 106 -0.41 9.51 10.72
CA LEU A 106 -0.75 8.12 10.48
C LEU A 106 0.48 7.29 10.09
N ALA A 107 1.32 7.80 9.17
CA ALA A 107 2.56 7.11 8.78
C ALA A 107 3.52 6.94 9.96
N LYS A 108 3.66 7.97 10.81
CA LYS A 108 4.48 7.90 12.03
C LYS A 108 3.93 6.90 13.04
N ALA A 109 2.61 6.83 13.21
CA ALA A 109 1.97 5.86 14.10
C ALA A 109 2.23 4.43 13.63
N VAL A 110 2.02 4.14 12.34
CA VAL A 110 2.26 2.81 11.77
C VAL A 110 3.72 2.42 11.82
N ALA A 111 4.66 3.34 11.56
CA ALA A 111 6.09 3.05 11.59
C ALA A 111 6.60 2.55 12.94
N LYS A 112 5.92 2.85 14.05
CA LYS A 112 6.28 2.38 15.40
C LYS A 112 5.98 0.89 15.62
N ALA A 113 4.90 0.37 15.03
CA ALA A 113 4.39 -0.98 15.25
C ALA A 113 4.46 -1.87 14.00
N GLY A 114 4.81 -1.30 12.85
CA GLY A 114 4.74 -1.98 11.57
C GLY A 114 5.65 -1.39 10.52
N GLU A 115 5.16 -1.35 9.29
CA GLU A 115 5.95 -0.92 8.13
C GLU A 115 5.14 0.05 7.24
N VAL A 116 5.80 1.08 6.73
CA VAL A 116 5.25 2.02 5.77
C VAL A 116 5.82 1.71 4.38
N LEU A 117 4.97 1.25 3.50
CA LEU A 117 5.30 0.90 2.11
C LEU A 117 4.88 2.05 1.20
N VAL A 118 5.84 2.66 0.53
CA VAL A 118 5.60 3.82 -0.33
C VAL A 118 5.98 3.48 -1.76
N TYR A 119 5.01 3.58 -2.65
CA TYR A 119 5.15 3.31 -4.07
C TYR A 119 4.77 4.55 -4.87
N ASP A 120 5.73 5.43 -5.07
CA ASP A 120 5.52 6.65 -5.87
C ASP A 120 6.00 6.46 -7.30
N LEU A 121 5.25 7.03 -8.23
CA LEU A 121 5.67 7.20 -9.61
C LEU A 121 6.77 8.26 -9.70
N PRO A 122 7.64 8.17 -10.72
CA PRO A 122 8.63 9.21 -10.96
C PRO A 122 7.92 10.54 -11.23
N THR A 123 8.25 11.54 -10.42
CA THR A 123 7.74 12.91 -10.61
C THR A 123 8.69 13.70 -11.50
N ARG A 124 8.14 14.52 -12.42
CA ARG A 124 8.92 15.54 -13.12
C ARG A 124 9.36 16.61 -12.11
N GLY A 125 10.59 16.49 -11.58
CA GLY A 125 11.19 17.56 -10.80
C GLY A 125 11.49 18.78 -11.68
N ARG A 126 11.41 20.00 -11.12
CA ARG A 126 11.89 21.21 -11.78
C ARG A 126 13.37 21.02 -12.17
N GLY A 127 13.64 20.82 -13.48
CA GLY A 127 14.99 20.74 -14.03
C GLY A 127 15.53 19.36 -14.43
N ASN A 128 14.86 18.26 -14.10
CA ASN A 128 15.25 16.94 -14.59
C ASN A 128 14.04 16.25 -15.24
N LYS A 129 14.13 15.99 -16.54
CA LYS A 129 13.20 15.07 -17.20
C LYS A 129 13.41 13.71 -16.54
N ALA A 130 12.37 13.15 -15.93
CA ALA A 130 12.42 11.76 -15.52
C ALA A 130 12.82 10.93 -16.73
N ASP A 131 13.85 10.11 -16.60
CA ASP A 131 14.24 9.16 -17.64
C ASP A 131 13.20 8.02 -17.64
N LEU A 132 12.07 8.27 -18.30
CA LEU A 132 10.95 7.33 -18.35
C LEU A 132 11.34 5.99 -18.98
N PRO A 133 12.14 5.92 -20.07
CA PRO A 133 12.62 4.65 -20.57
C PRO A 133 13.39 3.85 -19.53
N LYS A 134 14.32 4.47 -18.82
CA LYS A 134 15.08 3.82 -17.74
C LYS A 134 14.18 3.37 -16.58
N TRP A 135 13.18 4.16 -16.22
CA TRP A 135 12.20 3.77 -15.22
C TRP A 135 11.38 2.56 -15.69
N VAL A 136 10.96 2.53 -16.97
CA VAL A 136 10.25 1.40 -17.58
C VAL A 136 11.12 0.13 -17.55
N GLU A 137 12.39 0.20 -17.95
CA GLU A 137 13.33 -0.92 -17.83
C GLU A 137 13.38 -1.47 -16.40
N GLN A 138 13.48 -0.59 -15.41
CA GLN A 138 13.50 -0.97 -14.01
C GLN A 138 12.20 -1.67 -13.59
N GLN A 139 11.04 -1.19 -14.07
CA GLN A 139 9.75 -1.82 -13.77
C GLN A 139 9.67 -3.25 -14.31
N PHE A 140 10.15 -3.50 -15.52
CA PHE A 140 10.22 -4.86 -16.09
C PHE A 140 11.24 -5.73 -15.35
N HIS A 141 12.40 -5.18 -15.02
CA HIS A 141 13.42 -5.90 -14.26
C HIS A 141 12.92 -6.36 -12.88
N GLU A 142 12.16 -5.52 -12.17
CA GLU A 142 11.52 -5.87 -10.89
C GLU A 142 10.52 -7.05 -11.01
N ARG A 143 10.07 -7.36 -12.23
CA ARG A 143 9.20 -8.50 -12.57
C ARG A 143 9.98 -9.71 -13.12
N GLY A 144 11.31 -9.60 -13.15
CA GLY A 144 12.17 -10.64 -13.71
C GLY A 144 12.21 -10.66 -15.24
N ILE A 145 11.71 -9.61 -15.90
CA ILE A 145 11.68 -9.47 -17.36
C ILE A 145 12.83 -8.55 -17.77
N GLN A 146 13.66 -9.00 -18.71
CA GLN A 146 14.69 -8.17 -19.31
C GLN A 146 14.13 -7.46 -20.55
N VAL A 147 14.23 -6.15 -20.56
CA VAL A 147 13.83 -5.28 -21.66
C VAL A 147 15.01 -4.39 -22.01
N ASP A 148 15.30 -4.25 -23.28
CA ASP A 148 16.34 -3.32 -23.73
C ASP A 148 15.84 -1.87 -23.77
N HIS A 149 16.78 -0.93 -23.83
CA HIS A 149 16.48 0.50 -23.79
C HIS A 149 15.58 0.94 -24.97
N ASP A 150 15.76 0.35 -26.15
CA ASP A 150 14.98 0.72 -27.33
C ASP A 150 13.52 0.27 -27.20
N ALA A 151 13.28 -0.92 -26.65
CA ALA A 151 11.91 -1.40 -26.37
C ALA A 151 11.24 -0.55 -25.28
N ALA A 152 11.96 -0.19 -24.22
CA ALA A 152 11.44 0.69 -23.18
C ALA A 152 11.10 2.08 -23.73
N ARG A 153 11.95 2.63 -24.60
CA ARG A 153 11.71 3.90 -25.29
C ARG A 153 10.49 3.82 -26.21
N ALA A 154 10.37 2.75 -26.99
CA ALA A 154 9.23 2.54 -27.86
C ALA A 154 7.90 2.47 -27.08
N LEU A 155 7.91 1.85 -25.90
CA LEU A 155 6.74 1.84 -25.02
C LEU A 155 6.35 3.26 -24.57
N VAL A 156 7.33 4.07 -24.18
CA VAL A 156 7.08 5.49 -23.79
C VAL A 156 6.56 6.30 -24.98
N GLU A 157 7.06 6.07 -26.19
CA GLU A 157 6.58 6.74 -27.40
C GLU A 157 5.14 6.36 -27.75
N LEU A 158 4.75 5.10 -27.56
CA LEU A 158 3.42 4.58 -27.87
C LEU A 158 2.36 4.98 -26.83
N VAL A 159 2.70 4.90 -25.55
CA VAL A 159 1.78 5.17 -24.44
C VAL A 159 1.74 6.65 -24.10
N GLY A 160 2.84 7.37 -24.31
CA GLY A 160 3.01 8.75 -23.88
C GLY A 160 3.84 8.88 -22.62
N GLU A 161 3.99 10.12 -22.15
CA GLU A 161 4.83 10.45 -21.01
C GLU A 161 4.07 10.45 -19.66
N ASP A 162 2.85 9.91 -19.62
CA ASP A 162 2.10 9.75 -18.38
C ASP A 162 2.58 8.51 -17.62
N ALA A 163 3.20 8.74 -16.47
CA ALA A 163 3.80 7.67 -15.67
C ALA A 163 2.73 6.69 -15.12
N GLN A 164 1.49 7.13 -14.90
CA GLN A 164 0.40 6.26 -14.46
C GLN A 164 -0.07 5.33 -15.57
N GLU A 165 -0.17 5.83 -16.79
CA GLU A 165 -0.50 5.01 -17.96
C GLU A 165 0.61 4.01 -18.24
N LEU A 166 1.87 4.46 -18.22
CA LEU A 166 3.03 3.57 -18.36
C LEU A 166 3.08 2.48 -17.29
N ALA A 167 2.83 2.82 -16.02
CA ALA A 167 2.78 1.83 -14.93
C ALA A 167 1.70 0.78 -15.19
N THR A 168 0.54 1.21 -15.69
CA THR A 168 -0.57 0.32 -16.01
C THR A 168 -0.24 -0.61 -17.18
N GLU A 169 0.42 -0.10 -18.22
CA GLU A 169 0.83 -0.93 -19.36
C GLU A 169 1.90 -1.96 -18.98
N VAL A 170 2.87 -1.55 -18.19
CA VAL A 170 3.92 -2.47 -17.69
C VAL A 170 3.34 -3.57 -16.77
N ASP A 171 2.18 -3.34 -16.16
CA ASP A 171 1.54 -4.31 -15.25
C ASP A 171 0.65 -5.34 -15.97
N LYS A 172 0.36 -5.15 -17.26
CA LYS A 172 -0.41 -6.08 -18.09
C LYS A 172 0.42 -7.29 -18.50
#